data_dad798902bc591220fb4a2f1f648e378
#
_entry.id   dad798902bc591220fb4a2f1f648e378
#
_cell.length_a   1.000
_cell.length_b   1.000
_cell.length_c   1.000
_cell.angle_alpha   90.00
_cell.angle_beta   90.00
_cell.angle_gamma   90.00
#
_symmetry.space_group_name_H-M   'P 1'
#
loop_
_entity.id
_entity.type
_entity.pdbx_description
1 polymer ?
#
loop_
_entity_poly.entity_id
_entity_poly.type
_entity_poly.pdbx_seq_one_letter_code
_entity_poly.pdbx_strand_id
1 'polypeptide(L)'
;MLSRLLPAPGTARILTLATLVNTLGNGAYLTCSVLFLTRSVGLTPVQVGVGLGVAAVLGTLLSAPLGYVADRVGPKGMQIGALVTLGVVYAGLVLVDGFWSFVALACVIAVGEAAAKGASGAMIAGAVPPAQRIELRAFVRSVNNGGIALGALLGGIPLLLDTRAAYVAMLLGNACTFLVAAAILSRADRVPVLPAPADGPRLVALRDKPFLVFTVIDGVMASTYNEILSIGLPLWLATQRHAPLWLVTAALLVNTVGCVTLQVWASRGVDGLRDAGRIGRRGALVVGASCVLYGLTAGLPVWAVATLILVAAGVHVLGELWLSTATFSVVFGLAPDWAQGQYQGTYAMGRQLGNMVTPPVLALMVTSGGVAGWVGLGAAFALAGVVYPAVVRWGRRTRPQVGELAGTGS
;
A
#
# COMPACT_ATOMS: atom_id res chain seq x y z
N MET A 1 10.31 -16.27 -22.37
CA MET A 1 10.81 -15.15 -21.55
C MET A 1 9.80 -14.75 -20.44
N LEU A 2 8.51 -14.60 -20.74
CA LEU A 2 7.44 -14.29 -19.75
C LEU A 2 7.27 -15.33 -18.63
N SER A 3 7.57 -16.61 -18.86
CA SER A 3 7.49 -17.66 -17.83
C SER A 3 8.53 -17.52 -16.70
N ARG A 4 9.58 -16.75 -16.89
CA ARG A 4 10.59 -16.43 -15.85
C ARG A 4 10.23 -15.20 -15.01
N LEU A 5 9.21 -14.45 -15.44
CA LEU A 5 8.73 -13.23 -14.77
C LEU A 5 7.49 -13.46 -13.92
N LEU A 6 6.94 -14.66 -13.88
CA LEU A 6 5.77 -15.02 -13.09
C LEU A 6 6.13 -16.09 -12.04
N PRO A 7 5.49 -16.13 -10.88
CA PRO A 7 5.64 -17.22 -9.93
C PRO A 7 5.32 -18.58 -10.58
N ALA A 8 5.79 -19.64 -9.94
CA ALA A 8 5.47 -21.02 -10.37
C ALA A 8 3.94 -21.19 -10.53
N PRO A 9 3.48 -22.09 -11.44
CA PRO A 9 2.07 -22.41 -11.59
C PRO A 9 1.44 -22.79 -10.23
N GLY A 10 0.22 -22.31 -9.98
CA GLY A 10 -0.53 -22.53 -8.74
C GLY A 10 -1.13 -21.23 -8.22
N THR A 11 -1.57 -21.27 -6.95
CA THR A 11 -2.29 -20.16 -6.30
C THR A 11 -1.50 -18.85 -6.31
N ALA A 12 -0.17 -18.87 -6.16
CA ALA A 12 0.69 -17.68 -6.24
C ALA A 12 0.59 -16.96 -7.59
N ARG A 13 0.58 -17.72 -8.70
CA ARG A 13 0.43 -17.16 -10.05
C ARG A 13 -0.97 -16.60 -10.28
N ILE A 14 -2.00 -17.28 -9.79
CA ILE A 14 -3.40 -16.83 -9.89
C ILE A 14 -3.59 -15.51 -9.14
N LEU A 15 -3.06 -15.40 -7.90
CA LEU A 15 -3.08 -14.16 -7.12
C LEU A 15 -2.40 -13.01 -7.85
N THR A 16 -1.26 -13.28 -8.46
CA THR A 16 -0.50 -12.28 -9.23
C THR A 16 -1.29 -11.78 -10.44
N LEU A 17 -1.89 -12.69 -11.22
CA LEU A 17 -2.68 -12.32 -12.40
C LEU A 17 -3.96 -11.56 -12.00
N ALA A 18 -4.65 -11.99 -10.95
CA ALA A 18 -5.80 -11.28 -10.42
C ALA A 18 -5.42 -9.86 -9.96
N THR A 19 -4.26 -9.72 -9.28
CA THR A 19 -3.73 -8.42 -8.89
C THR A 19 -3.44 -7.53 -10.10
N LEU A 20 -2.76 -8.05 -11.12
CA LEU A 20 -2.43 -7.27 -12.33
C LEU A 20 -3.68 -6.71 -12.99
N VAL A 21 -4.69 -7.55 -13.24
CA VAL A 21 -5.94 -7.14 -13.89
C VAL A 21 -6.66 -6.08 -13.04
N ASN A 22 -6.78 -6.30 -11.74
CA ASN A 22 -7.46 -5.37 -10.84
C ASN A 22 -6.73 -4.01 -10.74
N THR A 23 -5.39 -4.01 -10.70
CA THR A 23 -4.62 -2.78 -10.55
C THR A 23 -4.55 -1.95 -11.82
N LEU A 24 -4.67 -2.57 -12.99
CA LEU A 24 -4.86 -1.84 -14.26
C LEU A 24 -6.14 -0.98 -14.23
N GLY A 25 -7.26 -1.57 -13.82
CA GLY A 25 -8.50 -0.83 -13.67
C GLY A 25 -8.41 0.27 -12.63
N ASN A 26 -7.87 -0.06 -11.45
CA ASN A 26 -7.71 0.90 -10.36
C ASN A 26 -6.83 2.09 -10.75
N GLY A 27 -5.70 1.88 -11.44
CA GLY A 27 -4.85 2.96 -11.92
C GLY A 27 -5.59 3.91 -12.87
N ALA A 28 -6.37 3.37 -13.79
CA ALA A 28 -7.19 4.15 -14.70
C ALA A 28 -8.28 4.93 -13.97
N TYR A 29 -8.99 4.29 -13.04
CA TYR A 29 -10.01 4.92 -12.20
C TYR A 29 -9.44 6.06 -11.36
N LEU A 30 -8.32 5.87 -10.66
CA LEU A 30 -7.71 6.89 -9.81
C LEU A 30 -7.37 8.17 -10.59
N THR A 31 -6.98 8.03 -11.86
CA THR A 31 -6.60 9.17 -12.71
C THR A 31 -7.79 10.06 -13.08
N CYS A 32 -8.98 9.49 -13.27
CA CYS A 32 -10.13 10.25 -13.82
C CYS A 32 -11.33 10.37 -12.86
N SER A 33 -11.35 9.66 -11.72
CA SER A 33 -12.52 9.57 -10.84
C SER A 33 -12.97 10.93 -10.28
N VAL A 34 -12.04 11.77 -9.84
CA VAL A 34 -12.36 13.10 -9.29
C VAL A 34 -12.99 13.98 -10.37
N LEU A 35 -12.48 13.93 -11.61
CA LEU A 35 -13.03 14.72 -12.72
C LEU A 35 -14.41 14.22 -13.15
N PHE A 36 -14.64 12.91 -13.13
CA PHE A 36 -15.99 12.36 -13.31
C PHE A 36 -16.97 12.93 -12.28
N LEU A 37 -16.62 12.88 -10.99
CA LEU A 37 -17.47 13.35 -9.90
C LEU A 37 -17.74 14.86 -9.99
N THR A 38 -16.74 15.65 -10.35
CA THR A 38 -16.88 17.11 -10.42
C THR A 38 -17.51 17.59 -11.73
N ARG A 39 -17.13 17.03 -12.89
CA ARG A 39 -17.60 17.50 -14.20
C ARG A 39 -18.88 16.81 -14.67
N SER A 40 -19.02 15.51 -14.40
CA SER A 40 -20.18 14.74 -14.91
C SER A 40 -21.32 14.63 -13.90
N VAL A 41 -21.01 14.55 -12.60
CA VAL A 41 -22.02 14.51 -11.51
C VAL A 41 -22.31 15.91 -10.95
N GLY A 42 -21.35 16.85 -11.07
CA GLY A 42 -21.52 18.23 -10.61
C GLY A 42 -21.24 18.44 -9.10
N LEU A 43 -20.53 17.50 -8.47
CA LEU A 43 -20.11 17.66 -7.06
C LEU A 43 -19.00 18.70 -6.94
N THR A 44 -19.04 19.49 -5.89
CA THR A 44 -17.93 20.41 -5.59
C THR A 44 -16.69 19.60 -5.12
N PRO A 45 -15.46 20.12 -5.35
CA PRO A 45 -14.26 19.47 -4.82
C PRO A 45 -14.30 19.20 -3.31
N VAL A 46 -14.94 20.09 -2.55
CA VAL A 46 -15.13 19.95 -1.09
C VAL A 46 -16.03 18.75 -0.79
N GLN A 47 -17.16 18.61 -1.50
CA GLN A 47 -18.06 17.46 -1.34
C GLN A 47 -17.35 16.14 -1.66
N VAL A 48 -16.57 16.08 -2.74
CA VAL A 48 -15.79 14.90 -3.06
C VAL A 48 -14.79 14.58 -1.95
N GLY A 49 -14.05 15.58 -1.46
CA GLY A 49 -13.09 15.41 -0.36
C GLY A 49 -13.75 14.92 0.94
N VAL A 50 -14.90 15.53 1.33
CA VAL A 50 -15.65 15.11 2.52
C VAL A 50 -16.17 13.68 2.38
N GLY A 51 -16.76 13.34 1.23
CA GLY A 51 -17.27 11.99 0.99
C GLY A 51 -16.18 10.91 1.04
N LEU A 52 -15.03 11.17 0.41
CA LEU A 52 -13.87 10.27 0.49
C LEU A 52 -13.31 10.20 1.91
N GLY A 53 -13.31 11.30 2.66
CA GLY A 53 -12.90 11.35 4.06
C GLY A 53 -13.77 10.47 4.97
N VAL A 54 -15.10 10.58 4.85
CA VAL A 54 -16.06 9.73 5.59
C VAL A 54 -15.83 8.25 5.25
N ALA A 55 -15.71 7.93 3.97
CA ALA A 55 -15.44 6.58 3.51
C ALA A 55 -14.10 6.03 4.05
N ALA A 56 -13.03 6.85 4.05
CA ALA A 56 -11.73 6.47 4.58
C ALA A 56 -11.77 6.16 6.07
N VAL A 57 -12.49 6.96 6.88
CA VAL A 57 -12.69 6.70 8.31
C VAL A 57 -13.40 5.36 8.52
N LEU A 58 -14.49 5.10 7.80
CA LEU A 58 -15.24 3.85 7.91
C LEU A 58 -14.39 2.64 7.50
N GLY A 59 -13.69 2.71 6.36
CA GLY A 59 -12.80 1.66 5.90
C GLY A 59 -11.66 1.38 6.90
N THR A 60 -11.12 2.43 7.52
CA THR A 60 -10.08 2.32 8.55
C THR A 60 -10.60 1.57 9.78
N LEU A 61 -11.75 1.97 10.32
CA LEU A 61 -12.34 1.36 11.51
C LEU A 61 -12.69 -0.11 11.29
N LEU A 62 -13.13 -0.47 10.08
CA LEU A 62 -13.54 -1.83 9.74
C LEU A 62 -12.39 -2.74 9.25
N SER A 63 -11.19 -2.20 8.98
CA SER A 63 -10.08 -2.99 8.42
C SER A 63 -9.69 -4.19 9.32
N ALA A 64 -9.52 -4.01 10.62
CA ALA A 64 -9.18 -5.08 11.55
C ALA A 64 -10.33 -6.08 11.77
N PRO A 65 -11.60 -5.65 12.00
CA PRO A 65 -12.75 -6.54 12.05
C PRO A 65 -12.94 -7.37 10.77
N LEU A 66 -12.81 -6.78 9.60
CA LEU A 66 -12.94 -7.49 8.32
C LEU A 66 -11.79 -8.50 8.11
N GLY A 67 -10.59 -8.18 8.57
CA GLY A 67 -9.48 -9.14 8.63
C GLY A 67 -9.82 -10.36 9.50
N TYR A 68 -10.45 -10.13 10.66
CA TYR A 68 -10.93 -11.21 11.53
C TYR A 68 -12.00 -12.07 10.84
N VAL A 69 -12.95 -11.47 10.14
CA VAL A 69 -13.96 -12.21 9.37
C VAL A 69 -13.29 -13.03 8.27
N ALA A 70 -12.28 -12.50 7.57
CA ALA A 70 -11.54 -13.22 6.53
C ALA A 70 -10.86 -14.49 7.08
N ASP A 71 -10.29 -14.42 8.28
CA ASP A 71 -9.65 -15.59 8.94
C ASP A 71 -10.66 -16.66 9.31
N ARG A 72 -11.94 -16.31 9.58
CA ARG A 72 -13.01 -17.23 10.03
C ARG A 72 -13.81 -17.83 8.88
N VAL A 73 -14.19 -17.02 7.89
CA VAL A 73 -15.03 -17.42 6.75
C VAL A 73 -14.17 -18.08 5.65
N GLY A 74 -12.87 -17.81 5.67
CA GLY A 74 -11.93 -18.26 4.66
C GLY A 74 -11.51 -17.12 3.72
N PRO A 75 -10.19 -16.88 3.59
CA PRO A 75 -9.67 -15.72 2.88
C PRO A 75 -10.03 -15.71 1.38
N LYS A 76 -10.10 -16.88 0.73
CA LYS A 76 -10.49 -16.98 -0.68
C LYS A 76 -11.93 -16.49 -0.90
N GLY A 77 -12.89 -17.02 -0.11
CA GLY A 77 -14.30 -16.64 -0.22
C GLY A 77 -14.51 -15.16 0.05
N MET A 78 -13.87 -14.65 1.11
CA MET A 78 -13.92 -13.24 1.49
C MET A 78 -13.36 -12.33 0.39
N GLN A 79 -12.22 -12.67 -0.21
CA GLN A 79 -11.61 -11.88 -1.26
C GLN A 79 -12.44 -11.86 -2.54
N ILE A 80 -12.98 -13.02 -2.97
CA ILE A 80 -13.88 -13.10 -4.12
C ILE A 80 -15.13 -12.27 -3.88
N GLY A 81 -15.78 -12.43 -2.72
CA GLY A 81 -16.97 -11.66 -2.37
C GLY A 81 -16.72 -10.16 -2.36
N ALA A 82 -15.59 -9.72 -1.78
CA ALA A 82 -15.18 -8.32 -1.78
C ALA A 82 -14.95 -7.78 -3.21
N LEU A 83 -14.25 -8.54 -4.07
CA LEU A 83 -14.02 -8.14 -5.46
C LEU A 83 -15.33 -8.05 -6.27
N VAL A 84 -16.25 -8.99 -6.10
CA VAL A 84 -17.56 -8.94 -6.76
C VAL A 84 -18.37 -7.73 -6.28
N THR A 85 -18.44 -7.51 -4.96
CA THR A 85 -19.10 -6.33 -4.39
C THR A 85 -18.50 -5.03 -4.94
N LEU A 86 -17.17 -4.92 -4.96
CA LEU A 86 -16.48 -3.77 -5.53
C LEU A 86 -16.81 -3.59 -7.02
N GLY A 87 -16.80 -4.64 -7.82
CA GLY A 87 -17.17 -4.56 -9.24
C GLY A 87 -18.58 -4.01 -9.44
N VAL A 88 -19.56 -4.51 -8.67
CA VAL A 88 -20.95 -4.03 -8.75
C VAL A 88 -21.06 -2.58 -8.29
N VAL A 89 -20.40 -2.21 -7.19
CA VAL A 89 -20.47 -0.85 -6.63
C VAL A 89 -19.75 0.17 -7.51
N TYR A 90 -18.61 -0.18 -8.10
CA TYR A 90 -17.94 0.68 -9.08
C TYR A 90 -18.79 0.90 -10.35
N ALA A 91 -19.51 -0.12 -10.82
CA ALA A 91 -20.50 0.07 -11.87
C ALA A 91 -21.65 0.99 -11.42
N GLY A 92 -22.07 0.87 -10.17
CA GLY A 92 -23.10 1.73 -9.57
C GLY A 92 -22.72 3.22 -9.50
N LEU A 93 -21.41 3.56 -9.50
CA LEU A 93 -20.99 4.97 -9.55
C LEU A 93 -21.52 5.74 -10.77
N VAL A 94 -21.83 5.05 -11.85
CA VAL A 94 -22.43 5.65 -13.05
C VAL A 94 -23.82 6.24 -12.77
N LEU A 95 -24.51 5.71 -11.75
CA LEU A 95 -25.85 6.11 -11.33
C LEU A 95 -25.85 7.19 -10.25
N VAL A 96 -24.67 7.67 -9.83
CA VAL A 96 -24.56 8.74 -8.84
C VAL A 96 -25.10 10.04 -9.42
N ASP A 97 -26.07 10.62 -8.70
CA ASP A 97 -26.78 11.85 -9.06
C ASP A 97 -26.59 12.98 -8.03
N GLY A 98 -25.90 12.70 -6.91
CA GLY A 98 -25.67 13.69 -5.86
C GLY A 98 -24.72 13.25 -4.77
N PHE A 99 -24.57 14.13 -3.77
CA PHE A 99 -23.60 13.93 -2.68
C PHE A 99 -23.87 12.68 -1.85
N TRP A 100 -25.11 12.43 -1.46
CA TRP A 100 -25.44 11.32 -0.56
C TRP A 100 -25.33 9.95 -1.24
N SER A 101 -25.73 9.85 -2.52
CA SER A 101 -25.52 8.62 -3.32
C SER A 101 -24.03 8.33 -3.51
N PHE A 102 -23.23 9.37 -3.75
CA PHE A 102 -21.78 9.25 -3.79
C PHE A 102 -21.19 8.75 -2.47
N VAL A 103 -21.53 9.38 -1.33
CA VAL A 103 -21.02 8.99 -0.01
C VAL A 103 -21.38 7.55 0.32
N ALA A 104 -22.62 7.12 0.06
CA ALA A 104 -23.07 5.76 0.31
C ALA A 104 -22.20 4.74 -0.46
N LEU A 105 -22.00 4.95 -1.78
CA LEU A 105 -21.18 4.05 -2.60
C LEU A 105 -19.69 4.12 -2.21
N ALA A 106 -19.15 5.30 -1.92
CA ALA A 106 -17.77 5.47 -1.47
C ALA A 106 -17.52 4.72 -0.14
N CYS A 107 -18.47 4.72 0.79
CA CYS A 107 -18.39 3.93 2.03
C CYS A 107 -18.37 2.42 1.74
N VAL A 108 -19.23 1.93 0.85
CA VAL A 108 -19.22 0.50 0.47
C VAL A 108 -17.91 0.12 -0.22
N ILE A 109 -17.37 0.98 -1.09
CA ILE A 109 -16.05 0.79 -1.73
C ILE A 109 -14.97 0.68 -0.66
N ALA A 110 -14.91 1.61 0.28
CA ALA A 110 -13.88 1.61 1.33
C ALA A 110 -13.94 0.34 2.21
N VAL A 111 -15.14 -0.12 2.55
CA VAL A 111 -15.37 -1.38 3.29
C VAL A 111 -14.93 -2.59 2.47
N GLY A 112 -15.31 -2.65 1.19
CA GLY A 112 -14.92 -3.72 0.27
C GLY A 112 -13.41 -3.79 0.06
N GLU A 113 -12.74 -2.64 -0.10
CA GLU A 113 -11.28 -2.58 -0.20
C GLU A 113 -10.58 -3.03 1.08
N ALA A 114 -11.09 -2.64 2.25
CA ALA A 114 -10.55 -3.08 3.54
C ALA A 114 -10.66 -4.61 3.68
N ALA A 115 -11.82 -5.18 3.30
CA ALA A 115 -12.04 -6.62 3.26
C ALA A 115 -11.09 -7.34 2.29
N ALA A 116 -10.95 -6.82 1.07
CA ALA A 116 -10.07 -7.39 0.05
C ALA A 116 -8.60 -7.36 0.49
N LYS A 117 -8.12 -6.27 1.12
CA LYS A 117 -6.74 -6.12 1.61
C LYS A 117 -6.42 -7.14 2.71
N GLY A 118 -7.31 -7.29 3.72
CA GLY A 118 -7.15 -8.28 4.80
C GLY A 118 -7.12 -9.71 4.25
N ALA A 119 -8.09 -10.05 3.41
CA ALA A 119 -8.19 -11.36 2.78
C ALA A 119 -7.01 -11.67 1.85
N SER A 120 -6.53 -10.70 1.06
CA SER A 120 -5.38 -10.86 0.18
C SER A 120 -4.10 -11.20 0.95
N GLY A 121 -3.87 -10.55 2.11
CA GLY A 121 -2.74 -10.89 2.97
C GLY A 121 -2.80 -12.32 3.50
N ALA A 122 -3.97 -12.76 3.96
CA ALA A 122 -4.19 -14.13 4.41
C ALA A 122 -4.05 -15.15 3.26
N MET A 123 -4.53 -14.81 2.05
CA MET A 123 -4.33 -15.64 0.85
C MET A 123 -2.84 -15.80 0.51
N ILE A 124 -2.04 -14.75 0.57
CA ILE A 124 -0.59 -14.83 0.34
C ILE A 124 0.06 -15.72 1.40
N ALA A 125 -0.33 -15.57 2.67
CA ALA A 125 0.20 -16.37 3.77
C ALA A 125 -0.10 -17.87 3.61
N GLY A 126 -1.26 -18.21 3.06
CA GLY A 126 -1.67 -19.61 2.83
C GLY A 126 -1.27 -20.19 1.47
N ALA A 127 -0.89 -19.35 0.51
CA ALA A 127 -0.54 -19.79 -0.85
C ALA A 127 0.85 -20.41 -0.97
N VAL A 128 1.76 -20.08 -0.05
CA VAL A 128 3.16 -20.52 -0.06
C VAL A 128 3.68 -20.78 1.35
N PRO A 129 4.74 -21.60 1.49
CA PRO A 129 5.42 -21.80 2.78
C PRO A 129 5.91 -20.49 3.40
N PRO A 130 6.05 -20.38 4.73
CA PRO A 130 6.45 -19.16 5.43
C PRO A 130 7.70 -18.48 4.86
N ALA A 131 8.71 -19.26 4.46
CA ALA A 131 9.95 -18.75 3.88
C ALA A 131 9.77 -18.00 2.54
N GLN A 132 8.70 -18.26 1.80
CA GLN A 132 8.42 -17.64 0.50
C GLN A 132 7.41 -16.50 0.56
N ARG A 133 6.77 -16.26 1.72
CA ARG A 133 5.70 -15.23 1.87
C ARG A 133 6.20 -13.82 1.55
N ILE A 134 7.42 -13.49 1.98
CA ILE A 134 8.02 -12.16 1.77
C ILE A 134 8.30 -11.95 0.28
N GLU A 135 8.88 -12.93 -0.39
CA GLU A 135 9.18 -12.85 -1.82
C GLU A 135 7.90 -12.75 -2.66
N LEU A 136 6.89 -13.58 -2.36
CA LEU A 136 5.59 -13.50 -3.05
C LEU A 136 4.93 -12.14 -2.83
N ARG A 137 4.95 -11.60 -1.60
CA ARG A 137 4.40 -10.27 -1.31
C ARG A 137 5.14 -9.17 -2.06
N ALA A 138 6.47 -9.24 -2.11
CA ALA A 138 7.29 -8.32 -2.89
C ALA A 138 6.95 -8.39 -4.38
N PHE A 139 6.75 -9.58 -4.92
CA PHE A 139 6.35 -9.79 -6.30
C PHE A 139 4.96 -9.20 -6.59
N VAL A 140 3.97 -9.49 -5.74
CA VAL A 140 2.61 -8.94 -5.85
C VAL A 140 2.65 -7.40 -5.77
N ARG A 141 3.50 -6.81 -4.91
CA ARG A 141 3.67 -5.35 -4.84
C ARG A 141 4.27 -4.78 -6.13
N SER A 142 5.28 -5.44 -6.69
CA SER A 142 5.89 -5.03 -7.97
C SER A 142 4.84 -5.00 -9.10
N VAL A 143 4.03 -6.06 -9.20
CA VAL A 143 2.93 -6.16 -10.17
C VAL A 143 1.86 -5.11 -9.92
N ASN A 144 1.52 -4.85 -8.65
CA ASN A 144 0.57 -3.80 -8.27
C ASN A 144 1.04 -2.42 -8.75
N ASN A 145 2.30 -2.06 -8.50
CA ASN A 145 2.85 -0.77 -8.91
C ASN A 145 2.90 -0.63 -10.45
N GLY A 146 3.33 -1.69 -11.14
CA GLY A 146 3.32 -1.72 -12.60
C GLY A 146 1.91 -1.63 -13.18
N GLY A 147 0.96 -2.36 -12.60
CA GLY A 147 -0.46 -2.32 -13.00
C GLY A 147 -1.09 -0.95 -12.82
N ILE A 148 -0.87 -0.30 -11.67
CA ILE A 148 -1.35 1.06 -11.41
C ILE A 148 -0.74 2.06 -12.40
N ALA A 149 0.57 1.98 -12.66
CA ALA A 149 1.24 2.88 -13.59
C ALA A 149 0.70 2.74 -15.03
N LEU A 150 0.56 1.50 -15.52
CA LEU A 150 -0.04 1.23 -16.82
C LEU A 150 -1.51 1.66 -16.88
N GLY A 151 -2.26 1.38 -15.81
CA GLY A 151 -3.64 1.82 -15.66
C GLY A 151 -3.78 3.35 -15.70
N ALA A 152 -2.90 4.07 -15.02
CA ALA A 152 -2.90 5.54 -15.03
C ALA A 152 -2.69 6.11 -16.44
N LEU A 153 -1.84 5.48 -17.26
CA LEU A 153 -1.71 5.85 -18.68
C LEU A 153 -3.01 5.66 -19.46
N LEU A 154 -3.73 4.55 -19.22
CA LEU A 154 -5.05 4.31 -19.82
C LEU A 154 -6.09 5.32 -19.33
N GLY A 155 -6.01 5.74 -18.06
CA GLY A 155 -6.84 6.78 -17.47
C GLY A 155 -6.63 8.16 -18.09
N GLY A 156 -5.53 8.38 -18.80
CA GLY A 156 -5.31 9.58 -19.63
C GLY A 156 -6.26 9.69 -20.82
N ILE A 157 -6.77 8.58 -21.37
CA ILE A 157 -7.66 8.59 -22.52
C ILE A 157 -8.98 9.33 -22.23
N PRO A 158 -9.75 9.02 -21.17
CA PRO A 158 -10.94 9.80 -20.82
C PRO A 158 -10.65 11.29 -20.56
N LEU A 159 -9.46 11.61 -20.04
CA LEU A 159 -9.06 13.01 -19.83
C LEU A 159 -8.86 13.78 -21.14
N LEU A 160 -8.31 13.11 -22.16
CA LEU A 160 -8.13 13.71 -23.50
C LEU A 160 -9.47 13.89 -24.22
N LEU A 161 -10.41 12.94 -24.07
CA LEU A 161 -11.72 13.00 -24.69
C LEU A 161 -12.68 13.94 -23.96
N ASP A 162 -12.53 14.09 -22.66
CA ASP A 162 -13.31 14.92 -21.72
C ASP A 162 -14.85 14.83 -21.93
N THR A 163 -15.35 13.62 -22.16
CA THR A 163 -16.77 13.33 -22.35
C THR A 163 -17.31 12.43 -21.24
N ARG A 164 -18.59 12.62 -20.86
CA ARG A 164 -19.24 11.74 -19.89
C ARG A 164 -19.16 10.27 -20.32
N ALA A 165 -19.32 9.98 -21.59
CA ALA A 165 -19.26 8.62 -22.13
C ALA A 165 -17.88 7.97 -21.89
N ALA A 166 -16.78 8.72 -22.07
CA ALA A 166 -15.43 8.25 -21.82
C ALA A 166 -15.18 7.96 -20.34
N TYR A 167 -15.65 8.83 -19.44
CA TYR A 167 -15.57 8.59 -18.00
C TYR A 167 -16.40 7.38 -17.56
N VAL A 168 -17.62 7.23 -18.08
CA VAL A 168 -18.50 6.08 -17.81
C VAL A 168 -17.86 4.78 -18.32
N ALA A 169 -17.32 4.78 -19.53
CA ALA A 169 -16.62 3.61 -20.08
C ALA A 169 -15.43 3.20 -19.20
N MET A 170 -14.69 4.17 -18.64
CA MET A 170 -13.59 3.89 -17.72
C MET A 170 -14.06 3.30 -16.39
N LEU A 171 -15.15 3.84 -15.81
CA LEU A 171 -15.75 3.29 -14.58
C LEU A 171 -16.22 1.86 -14.77
N LEU A 172 -16.93 1.58 -15.86
CA LEU A 172 -17.38 0.22 -16.20
C LEU A 172 -16.21 -0.70 -16.53
N GLY A 173 -15.18 -0.20 -17.20
CA GLY A 173 -13.92 -0.91 -17.43
C GLY A 173 -13.26 -1.32 -16.11
N ASN A 174 -13.15 -0.40 -15.14
CA ASN A 174 -12.66 -0.72 -13.81
C ASN A 174 -13.55 -1.76 -13.11
N ALA A 175 -14.86 -1.60 -13.13
CA ALA A 175 -15.81 -2.58 -12.58
C ALA A 175 -15.59 -3.97 -13.17
N CYS A 176 -15.42 -4.07 -14.49
CA CYS A 176 -15.11 -5.32 -15.18
C CYS A 176 -13.79 -5.94 -14.70
N THR A 177 -12.73 -5.13 -14.45
CA THR A 177 -11.46 -5.69 -13.94
C THR A 177 -11.62 -6.34 -12.57
N PHE A 178 -12.46 -5.82 -11.69
CA PHE A 178 -12.79 -6.45 -10.42
C PHE A 178 -13.48 -7.82 -10.60
N LEU A 179 -14.47 -7.90 -11.50
CA LEU A 179 -15.18 -9.14 -11.78
C LEU A 179 -14.27 -10.18 -12.45
N VAL A 180 -13.42 -9.76 -13.38
CA VAL A 180 -12.42 -10.63 -14.02
C VAL A 180 -11.39 -11.11 -12.98
N ALA A 181 -10.91 -10.24 -12.09
CA ALA A 181 -10.03 -10.62 -11.00
C ALA A 181 -10.69 -11.66 -10.06
N ALA A 182 -11.97 -11.48 -9.72
CA ALA A 182 -12.75 -12.46 -8.95
C ALA A 182 -12.86 -13.81 -9.67
N ALA A 183 -13.13 -13.79 -10.98
CA ALA A 183 -13.19 -15.00 -11.81
C ALA A 183 -11.84 -15.72 -11.93
N ILE A 184 -10.73 -14.97 -12.05
CA ILE A 184 -9.38 -15.55 -12.01
C ILE A 184 -9.12 -16.18 -10.64
N LEU A 185 -9.42 -15.46 -9.57
CA LEU A 185 -9.17 -15.91 -8.19
C LEU A 185 -10.04 -17.13 -7.80
N SER A 186 -11.20 -17.30 -8.42
CA SER A 186 -12.05 -18.48 -8.19
C SER A 186 -11.34 -19.81 -8.51
N ARG A 187 -10.33 -19.76 -9.41
CA ARG A 187 -9.51 -20.92 -9.82
C ARG A 187 -8.36 -21.23 -8.85
N ALA A 188 -8.09 -20.35 -7.86
CA ALA A 188 -7.07 -20.61 -6.84
C ALA A 188 -7.50 -21.77 -5.92
N ASP A 189 -6.54 -22.44 -5.32
CA ASP A 189 -6.81 -23.43 -4.30
C ASP A 189 -7.45 -22.79 -3.06
N ARG A 190 -8.22 -23.58 -2.31
CA ARG A 190 -8.76 -23.12 -1.04
C ARG A 190 -7.64 -23.04 -0.01
N VAL A 191 -7.47 -21.89 0.61
CA VAL A 191 -6.63 -21.76 1.79
C VAL A 191 -7.42 -22.27 2.99
N PRO A 192 -6.92 -23.28 3.72
CA PRO A 192 -7.63 -23.83 4.86
C PRO A 192 -7.77 -22.77 5.96
N VAL A 193 -8.94 -22.76 6.59
CA VAL A 193 -9.16 -21.97 7.80
C VAL A 193 -8.52 -22.70 8.97
N LEU A 194 -7.54 -22.10 9.60
CA LEU A 194 -6.90 -22.68 10.77
C LEU A 194 -7.70 -22.34 12.03
N PRO A 195 -7.94 -23.32 12.92
CA PRO A 195 -8.71 -23.09 14.13
C PRO A 195 -7.96 -22.11 15.06
N ALA A 196 -8.67 -21.09 15.51
CA ALA A 196 -8.16 -20.23 16.56
C ALA A 196 -8.23 -20.93 17.92
N PRO A 197 -7.35 -20.61 18.89
CA PRO A 197 -7.46 -21.10 20.26
C PRO A 197 -8.85 -20.81 20.85
N ALA A 198 -9.46 -21.81 21.50
CA ALA A 198 -10.84 -21.70 22.02
C ALA A 198 -11.01 -20.52 23.00
N ASP A 199 -10.02 -20.32 23.87
CA ASP A 199 -10.01 -19.25 24.90
C ASP A 199 -9.30 -17.96 24.45
N GLY A 200 -8.95 -17.85 23.16
CA GLY A 200 -8.23 -16.70 22.62
C GLY A 200 -9.12 -15.46 22.40
N PRO A 201 -8.55 -14.24 22.53
CA PRO A 201 -9.30 -13.01 22.28
C PRO A 201 -9.73 -12.91 20.81
N ARG A 202 -10.96 -12.40 20.57
CA ARG A 202 -11.51 -12.31 19.20
C ARG A 202 -10.69 -11.44 18.26
N LEU A 203 -10.16 -10.30 18.73
CA LEU A 203 -9.36 -9.36 17.95
C LEU A 203 -7.93 -9.30 18.53
N VAL A 204 -7.17 -10.40 18.36
CA VAL A 204 -5.85 -10.57 18.95
C VAL A 204 -4.85 -9.50 18.44
N ALA A 205 -4.92 -9.13 17.17
CA ALA A 205 -4.02 -8.14 16.58
C ALA A 205 -4.14 -6.75 17.23
N LEU A 206 -5.37 -6.36 17.67
CA LEU A 206 -5.61 -5.08 18.37
C LEU A 206 -5.18 -5.11 19.84
N ARG A 207 -4.82 -6.27 20.39
CA ARG A 207 -4.31 -6.44 21.75
C ARG A 207 -2.80 -6.68 21.81
N ASP A 208 -2.20 -6.87 20.65
CA ASP A 208 -0.78 -7.10 20.47
C ASP A 208 -0.02 -5.77 20.51
N LYS A 209 0.39 -5.33 21.71
CA LYS A 209 1.07 -4.05 21.91
C LYS A 209 2.30 -3.85 21.03
N PRO A 210 3.26 -4.82 20.93
CA PRO A 210 4.39 -4.68 20.02
C PRO A 210 3.98 -4.45 18.56
N PHE A 211 2.97 -5.19 18.10
CA PHE A 211 2.47 -5.06 16.74
C PHE A 211 1.75 -3.72 16.51
N LEU A 212 0.99 -3.21 17.48
CA LEU A 212 0.35 -1.91 17.39
C LEU A 212 1.38 -0.78 17.32
N VAL A 213 2.40 -0.81 18.17
CA VAL A 213 3.50 0.19 18.13
C VAL A 213 4.23 0.12 16.78
N PHE A 214 4.54 -1.09 16.29
CA PHE A 214 5.09 -1.27 14.96
C PHE A 214 4.17 -0.67 13.88
N THR A 215 2.88 -0.98 13.92
CA THR A 215 1.87 -0.52 12.95
C THR A 215 1.77 1.01 12.88
N VAL A 216 1.86 1.69 14.02
CA VAL A 216 1.84 3.16 14.05
C VAL A 216 3.13 3.72 13.45
N ILE A 217 4.29 3.26 13.90
CA ILE A 217 5.58 3.77 13.41
C ILE A 217 5.73 3.50 11.91
N ASP A 218 5.57 2.25 11.51
CA ASP A 218 5.75 1.83 10.12
C ASP A 218 4.63 2.38 9.22
N GLY A 219 3.40 2.47 9.72
CA GLY A 219 2.27 3.07 8.99
C GLY A 219 2.52 4.54 8.64
N VAL A 220 3.00 5.35 9.59
CA VAL A 220 3.37 6.75 9.35
C VAL A 220 4.58 6.84 8.41
N MET A 221 5.63 6.06 8.64
CA MET A 221 6.80 6.03 7.76
C MET A 221 6.41 5.65 6.32
N ALA A 222 5.60 4.57 6.18
CA ALA A 222 5.16 4.07 4.88
C ALA A 222 4.28 5.06 4.13
N SER A 223 3.41 5.79 4.82
CA SER A 223 2.64 6.88 4.22
C SER A 223 3.55 8.04 3.82
N THR A 224 4.49 8.42 4.70
CA THR A 224 5.38 9.56 4.44
C THR A 224 6.28 9.31 3.23
N TYR A 225 6.95 8.16 3.12
CA TYR A 225 7.81 7.94 1.96
C TYR A 225 7.02 7.84 0.64
N ASN A 226 5.79 7.34 0.64
CA ASN A 226 4.95 7.37 -0.55
C ASN A 226 4.57 8.81 -0.97
N GLU A 227 4.27 9.68 0.01
CA GLU A 227 3.81 11.04 -0.26
C GLU A 227 4.95 12.05 -0.51
N ILE A 228 6.18 11.72 -0.19
CA ILE A 228 7.34 12.58 -0.48
C ILE A 228 7.44 12.89 -1.97
N LEU A 229 7.24 11.91 -2.85
CA LEU A 229 7.34 12.10 -4.30
C LEU A 229 6.08 12.68 -4.92
N SER A 230 4.89 12.36 -4.36
CA SER A 230 3.59 12.77 -4.90
C SER A 230 3.13 14.15 -4.40
N ILE A 231 3.52 14.54 -3.19
CA ILE A 231 3.13 15.82 -2.56
C ILE A 231 4.36 16.65 -2.21
N GLY A 232 5.31 16.09 -1.48
CA GLY A 232 6.47 16.81 -0.96
C GLY A 232 7.32 17.43 -2.06
N LEU A 233 7.74 16.64 -3.04
CA LEU A 233 8.60 17.09 -4.13
C LEU A 233 7.94 18.13 -5.05
N PRO A 234 6.67 17.97 -5.49
CA PRO A 234 5.98 19.02 -6.25
C PRO A 234 5.89 20.34 -5.49
N LEU A 235 5.50 20.30 -4.21
CA LEU A 235 5.44 21.52 -3.38
C LEU A 235 6.81 22.16 -3.22
N TRP A 236 7.86 21.37 -3.01
CA TRP A 236 9.23 21.85 -2.89
C TRP A 236 9.72 22.54 -4.16
N LEU A 237 9.52 21.90 -5.32
CA LEU A 237 9.93 22.49 -6.60
C LEU A 237 9.14 23.76 -6.94
N ALA A 238 7.86 23.83 -6.54
CA ALA A 238 7.05 25.04 -6.72
C ALA A 238 7.55 26.23 -5.90
N THR A 239 8.29 26.02 -4.80
CA THR A 239 8.92 27.08 -4.03
C THR A 239 10.21 27.60 -4.68
N GLN A 240 10.79 26.86 -5.62
CA GLN A 240 12.06 27.21 -6.28
C GLN A 240 11.80 27.86 -7.64
N ARG A 241 12.19 29.14 -7.80
CA ARG A 241 11.87 29.97 -8.99
C ARG A 241 12.31 29.39 -10.34
N HIS A 242 13.31 28.51 -10.36
CA HIS A 242 13.94 28.02 -11.60
C HIS A 242 13.91 26.48 -11.73
N ALA A 243 13.25 25.77 -10.81
CA ALA A 243 13.22 24.31 -10.86
C ALA A 243 12.21 23.81 -11.90
N PRO A 244 12.62 22.98 -12.87
CA PRO A 244 11.72 22.46 -13.88
C PRO A 244 10.74 21.45 -13.28
N LEU A 245 9.43 21.65 -13.44
CA LEU A 245 8.40 20.78 -12.87
C LEU A 245 8.40 19.35 -13.45
N TRP A 246 8.99 19.13 -14.63
CA TRP A 246 9.13 17.79 -15.21
C TRP A 246 9.96 16.83 -14.33
N LEU A 247 10.80 17.38 -13.43
CA LEU A 247 11.56 16.59 -12.46
C LEU A 247 10.68 15.76 -11.51
N VAL A 248 9.46 16.23 -11.22
CA VAL A 248 8.47 15.44 -10.47
C VAL A 248 8.15 14.14 -11.21
N THR A 249 7.81 14.26 -12.48
CA THR A 249 7.49 13.08 -13.32
C THR A 249 8.70 12.18 -13.46
N ALA A 250 9.89 12.72 -13.65
CA ALA A 250 11.12 11.93 -13.75
C ALA A 250 11.42 11.18 -12.44
N ALA A 251 11.28 11.83 -11.28
CA ALA A 251 11.46 11.17 -9.98
C ALA A 251 10.42 10.06 -9.73
N LEU A 252 9.15 10.29 -10.09
CA LEU A 252 8.10 9.28 -10.03
C LEU A 252 8.37 8.10 -10.97
N LEU A 253 8.91 8.35 -12.17
CA LEU A 253 9.33 7.27 -13.09
C LEU A 253 10.47 6.46 -12.51
N VAL A 254 11.51 7.10 -11.94
CA VAL A 254 12.62 6.41 -11.27
C VAL A 254 12.09 5.52 -10.14
N ASN A 255 11.17 6.04 -9.31
CA ASN A 255 10.56 5.27 -8.24
C ASN A 255 9.74 4.09 -8.78
N THR A 256 8.85 4.32 -9.75
CA THR A 256 8.00 3.26 -10.33
C THR A 256 8.83 2.16 -10.97
N VAL A 257 9.81 2.52 -11.82
CA VAL A 257 10.71 1.55 -12.46
C VAL A 257 11.51 0.78 -11.41
N GLY A 258 12.04 1.47 -10.39
CA GLY A 258 12.76 0.85 -9.28
C GLY A 258 11.88 -0.13 -8.49
N CYS A 259 10.66 0.26 -8.14
CA CYS A 259 9.71 -0.62 -7.44
C CYS A 259 9.31 -1.84 -8.29
N VAL A 260 9.13 -1.68 -9.60
CA VAL A 260 8.78 -2.80 -10.49
C VAL A 260 9.95 -3.76 -10.68
N THR A 261 11.16 -3.26 -10.84
CA THR A 261 12.32 -4.08 -11.22
C THR A 261 13.12 -4.61 -10.03
N LEU A 262 13.25 -3.83 -8.96
CA LEU A 262 14.15 -4.13 -7.84
C LEU A 262 13.44 -4.67 -6.60
N GLN A 263 12.10 -4.61 -6.50
CA GLN A 263 11.36 -5.02 -5.29
C GLN A 263 11.63 -6.49 -4.90
N VAL A 264 11.59 -7.39 -5.87
CA VAL A 264 11.87 -8.82 -5.63
C VAL A 264 13.34 -9.04 -5.25
N TRP A 265 14.26 -8.33 -5.90
CA TRP A 265 15.68 -8.39 -5.54
C TRP A 265 15.91 -7.93 -4.09
N ALA A 266 15.29 -6.84 -3.66
CA ALA A 266 15.43 -6.32 -2.30
C ALA A 266 14.87 -7.26 -1.21
N SER A 267 14.00 -8.19 -1.57
CA SER A 267 13.41 -9.18 -0.66
C SER A 267 14.18 -10.50 -0.58
N ARG A 268 15.13 -10.75 -1.48
CA ARG A 268 15.89 -12.00 -1.50
C ARG A 268 16.87 -12.11 -0.34
N GLY A 269 16.99 -13.31 0.22
CA GLY A 269 17.91 -13.58 1.33
C GLY A 269 17.52 -12.96 2.66
N VAL A 270 16.27 -12.48 2.80
CA VAL A 270 15.76 -11.93 4.06
C VAL A 270 15.16 -13.05 4.91
N ASP A 271 15.79 -13.31 6.07
CA ASP A 271 15.33 -14.34 7.02
C ASP A 271 14.26 -13.75 7.98
N GLY A 272 13.10 -13.45 7.43
CA GLY A 272 11.91 -13.06 8.18
C GLY A 272 12.18 -12.02 9.28
N LEU A 273 11.69 -12.28 10.47
CA LEU A 273 11.84 -11.39 11.64
C LEU A 273 13.29 -11.19 12.12
N ARG A 274 14.23 -12.11 11.78
CA ARG A 274 15.62 -11.96 12.21
C ARG A 274 16.28 -10.75 11.57
N ASP A 275 16.02 -10.56 10.28
CA ASP A 275 16.61 -9.48 9.48
C ASP A 275 15.76 -8.22 9.44
N ALA A 276 14.45 -8.32 9.73
CA ALA A 276 13.50 -7.20 9.63
C ALA A 276 13.98 -5.92 10.34
N GLY A 277 14.49 -6.06 11.56
CA GLY A 277 14.98 -4.91 12.33
C GLY A 277 16.18 -4.21 11.69
N ARG A 278 17.12 -5.00 11.12
CA ARG A 278 18.32 -4.48 10.44
C ARG A 278 17.98 -3.80 9.12
N ILE A 279 17.14 -4.46 8.33
CA ILE A 279 16.71 -3.97 7.01
C ILE A 279 15.83 -2.74 7.17
N GLY A 280 14.87 -2.74 8.11
CA GLY A 280 14.03 -1.58 8.41
C GLY A 280 14.85 -0.37 8.86
N ARG A 281 15.86 -0.57 9.73
CA ARG A 281 16.78 0.51 10.10
C ARG A 281 17.54 1.07 8.88
N ARG A 282 18.09 0.18 8.04
CA ARG A 282 18.81 0.61 6.82
C ARG A 282 17.88 1.39 5.88
N GLY A 283 16.69 0.86 5.62
CA GLY A 283 15.71 1.53 4.77
C GLY A 283 15.32 2.92 5.28
N ALA A 284 15.05 3.04 6.59
CA ALA A 284 14.71 4.32 7.21
C ALA A 284 15.86 5.35 7.10
N LEU A 285 17.10 4.93 7.37
CA LEU A 285 18.27 5.83 7.23
C LEU A 285 18.47 6.28 5.79
N VAL A 286 18.24 5.41 4.82
CA VAL A 286 18.41 5.73 3.39
C VAL A 286 17.29 6.64 2.89
N VAL A 287 16.03 6.44 3.30
CA VAL A 287 14.94 7.41 3.02
C VAL A 287 15.23 8.73 3.73
N GLY A 288 15.72 8.71 4.98
CA GLY A 288 16.12 9.93 5.69
C GLY A 288 17.22 10.70 4.95
N ALA A 289 18.21 10.00 4.40
CA ALA A 289 19.25 10.62 3.58
C ALA A 289 18.69 11.23 2.29
N SER A 290 17.72 10.58 1.63
CA SER A 290 17.06 11.15 0.45
C SER A 290 16.31 12.45 0.76
N CYS A 291 15.70 12.55 1.94
CA CYS A 291 15.06 13.80 2.40
C CYS A 291 16.09 14.93 2.50
N VAL A 292 17.26 14.68 3.08
CA VAL A 292 18.33 15.66 3.16
C VAL A 292 18.80 16.08 1.76
N LEU A 293 18.97 15.12 0.83
CA LEU A 293 19.34 15.40 -0.54
C LEU A 293 18.32 16.30 -1.27
N TYR A 294 17.00 16.08 -1.05
CA TYR A 294 15.96 16.98 -1.57
C TYR A 294 16.10 18.39 -1.00
N GLY A 295 16.36 18.53 0.31
CA GLY A 295 16.58 19.84 0.94
C GLY A 295 17.80 20.58 0.41
N LEU A 296 18.89 19.86 0.10
CA LEU A 296 20.14 20.43 -0.43
C LEU A 296 20.01 21.02 -1.83
N THR A 297 18.88 20.82 -2.52
CA THR A 297 18.63 21.45 -3.83
C THR A 297 18.35 22.94 -3.75
N ALA A 298 18.15 23.50 -2.55
CA ALA A 298 17.84 24.90 -2.35
C ALA A 298 18.94 25.83 -2.89
N GLY A 299 18.56 26.78 -3.74
CA GLY A 299 19.48 27.79 -4.26
C GLY A 299 20.52 27.31 -5.28
N LEU A 300 20.45 26.03 -5.68
CA LEU A 300 21.37 25.47 -6.68
C LEU A 300 20.97 25.85 -8.12
N PRO A 301 21.91 25.87 -9.07
CA PRO A 301 21.58 26.01 -10.48
C PRO A 301 20.78 24.83 -11.01
N VAL A 302 19.96 25.05 -12.06
CA VAL A 302 18.99 24.08 -12.59
C VAL A 302 19.59 22.69 -12.86
N TRP A 303 20.79 22.63 -13.44
CA TRP A 303 21.44 21.33 -13.73
C TRP A 303 21.79 20.56 -12.45
N ALA A 304 22.23 21.26 -11.39
CA ALA A 304 22.54 20.64 -10.10
C ALA A 304 21.27 20.17 -9.37
N VAL A 305 20.18 20.97 -9.43
CA VAL A 305 18.87 20.59 -8.94
C VAL A 305 18.40 19.30 -9.64
N ALA A 306 18.47 19.26 -10.98
CA ALA A 306 18.03 18.10 -11.75
C ALA A 306 18.84 16.83 -11.38
N THR A 307 20.16 16.92 -11.36
CA THR A 307 21.03 15.81 -11.00
C THR A 307 20.74 15.32 -9.58
N LEU A 308 20.67 16.24 -8.62
CA LEU A 308 20.51 15.88 -7.20
C LEU A 308 19.13 15.28 -6.93
N ILE A 309 18.06 15.77 -7.58
CA ILE A 309 16.71 15.20 -7.46
C ILE A 309 16.67 13.76 -8.00
N LEU A 310 17.28 13.49 -9.17
CA LEU A 310 17.30 12.14 -9.73
C LEU A 310 18.13 11.18 -8.86
N VAL A 311 19.27 11.64 -8.33
CA VAL A 311 20.06 10.85 -7.37
C VAL A 311 19.25 10.60 -6.09
N ALA A 312 18.60 11.65 -5.53
CA ALA A 312 17.77 11.51 -4.35
C ALA A 312 16.60 10.56 -4.57
N ALA A 313 15.96 10.57 -5.75
CA ALA A 313 14.90 9.62 -6.12
C ALA A 313 15.44 8.18 -6.19
N GLY A 314 16.63 7.97 -6.73
CA GLY A 314 17.31 6.66 -6.71
C GLY A 314 17.61 6.16 -5.30
N VAL A 315 18.13 7.03 -4.43
CA VAL A 315 18.36 6.73 -3.01
C VAL A 315 17.03 6.44 -2.30
N HIS A 316 16.01 7.26 -2.57
CA HIS A 316 14.68 7.11 -1.99
C HIS A 316 14.07 5.74 -2.28
N VAL A 317 14.06 5.32 -3.55
CA VAL A 317 13.48 4.03 -3.93
C VAL A 317 14.21 2.86 -3.26
N LEU A 318 15.54 2.89 -3.13
CA LEU A 318 16.28 1.85 -2.42
C LEU A 318 15.85 1.75 -0.95
N GLY A 319 15.71 2.88 -0.27
CA GLY A 319 15.22 2.92 1.12
C GLY A 319 13.79 2.40 1.23
N GLU A 320 12.89 2.80 0.33
CA GLU A 320 11.51 2.32 0.25
C GLU A 320 11.44 0.79 0.06
N LEU A 321 12.26 0.23 -0.83
CA LEU A 321 12.30 -1.21 -1.09
C LEU A 321 12.70 -2.00 0.17
N TRP A 322 13.70 -1.54 0.91
CA TRP A 322 14.13 -2.16 2.16
C TRP A 322 13.08 -2.00 3.28
N LEU A 323 12.48 -0.82 3.43
CA LEU A 323 11.40 -0.61 4.40
C LEU A 323 10.21 -1.52 4.11
N SER A 324 9.75 -1.58 2.87
CA SER A 324 8.62 -2.45 2.53
C SER A 324 8.91 -3.93 2.74
N THR A 325 10.16 -4.36 2.48
CA THR A 325 10.59 -5.73 2.75
C THR A 325 10.61 -6.03 4.25
N ALA A 326 11.09 -5.09 5.07
CA ALA A 326 11.04 -5.19 6.52
C ALA A 326 9.60 -5.24 7.04
N THR A 327 8.71 -4.39 6.50
CA THR A 327 7.28 -4.41 6.79
C THR A 327 6.66 -5.78 6.54
N PHE A 328 6.89 -6.37 5.35
CA PHE A 328 6.37 -7.70 5.02
C PHE A 328 6.88 -8.75 6.00
N SER A 329 8.17 -8.68 6.35
CA SER A 329 8.78 -9.60 7.31
C SER A 329 8.14 -9.52 8.70
N VAL A 330 7.83 -8.30 9.17
CA VAL A 330 7.20 -8.09 10.48
C VAL A 330 5.74 -8.49 10.47
N VAL A 331 4.97 -8.05 9.48
CA VAL A 331 3.53 -8.31 9.41
C VAL A 331 3.25 -9.81 9.29
N PHE A 332 3.96 -10.52 8.41
CA PHE A 332 3.80 -11.99 8.31
C PHE A 332 4.42 -12.74 9.48
N GLY A 333 5.55 -12.27 10.00
CA GLY A 333 6.30 -12.99 11.03
C GLY A 333 5.76 -12.82 12.44
N LEU A 334 5.05 -11.72 12.74
CA LEU A 334 4.39 -11.53 14.03
C LEU A 334 2.96 -12.09 14.04
N ALA A 335 2.33 -12.27 12.89
CA ALA A 335 0.98 -12.80 12.80
C ALA A 335 0.97 -14.33 13.00
N PRO A 336 0.18 -14.87 13.93
CA PRO A 336 -0.11 -16.30 13.98
C PRO A 336 -0.78 -16.76 12.68
N ASP A 337 -0.53 -18.00 12.26
CA ASP A 337 -1.08 -18.52 10.99
C ASP A 337 -2.62 -18.51 10.94
N TRP A 338 -3.29 -18.63 12.08
CA TRP A 338 -4.76 -18.56 12.20
C TRP A 338 -5.33 -17.14 12.24
N ALA A 339 -4.49 -16.10 12.28
CA ALA A 339 -4.91 -14.69 12.42
C ALA A 339 -4.23 -13.74 11.39
N GLN A 340 -3.77 -14.27 10.27
CA GLN A 340 -3.06 -13.50 9.26
C GLN A 340 -3.91 -12.34 8.72
N GLY A 341 -5.21 -12.54 8.48
CA GLY A 341 -6.12 -11.49 8.02
C GLY A 341 -6.29 -10.36 9.04
N GLN A 342 -6.39 -10.68 10.33
CA GLN A 342 -6.46 -9.67 11.40
C GLN A 342 -5.23 -8.78 11.43
N TYR A 343 -4.03 -9.36 11.36
CA TYR A 343 -2.78 -8.61 11.38
C TYR A 343 -2.63 -7.75 10.13
N GLN A 344 -2.98 -8.26 8.95
CA GLN A 344 -2.98 -7.48 7.70
C GLN A 344 -4.01 -6.33 7.76
N GLY A 345 -5.21 -6.58 8.29
CA GLY A 345 -6.24 -5.57 8.47
C GLY A 345 -5.83 -4.48 9.48
N THR A 346 -5.24 -4.88 10.61
CA THR A 346 -4.73 -3.94 11.61
C THR A 346 -3.58 -3.09 11.06
N TYR A 347 -2.67 -3.69 10.29
CA TYR A 347 -1.62 -2.95 9.60
C TYR A 347 -2.19 -1.97 8.56
N ALA A 348 -3.20 -2.40 7.78
CA ALA A 348 -3.89 -1.54 6.84
C ALA A 348 -4.56 -0.34 7.52
N MET A 349 -5.13 -0.53 8.73
CA MET A 349 -5.67 0.54 9.56
C MET A 349 -4.60 1.58 9.92
N GLY A 350 -3.43 1.14 10.39
CA GLY A 350 -2.33 2.05 10.74
C GLY A 350 -1.81 2.84 9.54
N ARG A 351 -1.70 2.18 8.37
CA ARG A 351 -1.35 2.87 7.12
C ARG A 351 -2.38 3.91 6.71
N GLN A 352 -3.66 3.61 6.86
CA GLN A 352 -4.73 4.54 6.52
C GLN A 352 -4.71 5.77 7.42
N LEU A 353 -4.48 5.59 8.72
CA LEU A 353 -4.26 6.70 9.66
C LEU A 353 -3.03 7.54 9.26
N GLY A 354 -1.93 6.89 8.87
CA GLY A 354 -0.77 7.57 8.32
C GLY A 354 -1.11 8.40 7.09
N ASN A 355 -1.85 7.85 6.13
CA ASN A 355 -2.29 8.55 4.92
C ASN A 355 -3.18 9.77 5.21
N MET A 356 -3.92 9.79 6.32
CA MET A 356 -4.72 10.95 6.72
C MET A 356 -3.88 12.08 7.33
N VAL A 357 -2.83 11.73 8.08
CA VAL A 357 -2.00 12.69 8.81
C VAL A 357 -0.82 13.21 7.97
N THR A 358 -0.24 12.35 7.15
CA THR A 358 1.00 12.66 6.40
C THR A 358 0.86 13.84 5.44
N PRO A 359 -0.18 13.97 4.58
CA PRO A 359 -0.23 15.04 3.59
C PRO A 359 -0.16 16.45 4.20
N PRO A 360 -0.97 16.83 5.21
CA PRO A 360 -0.90 18.16 5.80
C PRO A 360 0.42 18.40 6.54
N VAL A 361 0.96 17.39 7.25
CA VAL A 361 2.24 17.51 7.96
C VAL A 361 3.38 17.71 6.95
N LEU A 362 3.42 16.92 5.89
CA LEU A 362 4.43 17.01 4.85
C LEU A 362 4.37 18.36 4.12
N ALA A 363 3.16 18.82 3.77
CA ALA A 363 2.97 20.12 3.16
C ALA A 363 3.52 21.25 4.06
N LEU A 364 3.16 21.24 5.35
CA LEU A 364 3.64 22.21 6.31
C LEU A 364 5.18 22.19 6.44
N MET A 365 5.77 21.01 6.59
CA MET A 365 7.21 20.85 6.72
C MET A 365 7.98 21.35 5.49
N VAL A 366 7.48 21.06 4.28
CA VAL A 366 8.16 21.42 3.04
C VAL A 366 7.97 22.90 2.71
N THR A 367 6.75 23.44 2.85
CA THR A 367 6.48 24.84 2.42
C THR A 367 6.92 25.86 3.46
N SER A 368 6.62 25.64 4.75
CA SER A 368 6.96 26.56 5.83
C SER A 368 8.33 26.27 6.44
N GLY A 369 8.74 25.00 6.51
CA GLY A 369 10.03 24.59 7.08
C GLY A 369 11.19 24.67 6.08
N GLY A 370 10.93 24.66 4.79
CA GLY A 370 11.97 24.72 3.74
C GLY A 370 13.04 23.62 3.91
N VAL A 371 14.31 24.01 3.86
CA VAL A 371 15.44 23.07 4.08
C VAL A 371 15.39 22.43 5.45
N ALA A 372 15.07 23.20 6.49
CA ALA A 372 14.94 22.66 7.87
C ALA A 372 13.81 21.63 7.96
N GLY A 373 12.71 21.79 7.22
CA GLY A 373 11.63 20.81 7.12
C GLY A 373 12.12 19.48 6.51
N TRP A 374 12.89 19.53 5.44
CA TRP A 374 13.51 18.34 4.84
C TRP A 374 14.49 17.63 5.80
N VAL A 375 15.32 18.40 6.51
CA VAL A 375 16.23 17.86 7.53
C VAL A 375 15.43 17.24 8.67
N GLY A 376 14.34 17.89 9.11
CA GLY A 376 13.43 17.37 10.13
C GLY A 376 12.79 16.04 9.73
N LEU A 377 12.34 15.92 8.46
CA LEU A 377 11.85 14.65 7.90
C LEU A 377 12.94 13.58 7.92
N GLY A 378 14.16 13.93 7.49
CA GLY A 378 15.31 13.03 7.53
C GLY A 378 15.61 12.54 8.95
N ALA A 379 15.59 13.45 9.93
CA ALA A 379 15.80 13.14 11.34
C ALA A 379 14.68 12.24 11.91
N ALA A 380 13.41 12.46 11.51
CA ALA A 380 12.29 11.62 11.91
C ALA A 380 12.44 10.18 11.37
N PHE A 381 12.85 10.01 10.11
CA PHE A 381 13.17 8.69 9.56
C PHE A 381 14.38 8.05 10.29
N ALA A 382 15.42 8.80 10.58
CA ALA A 382 16.58 8.29 11.31
C ALA A 382 16.18 7.81 12.71
N LEU A 383 15.39 8.60 13.45
CA LEU A 383 14.87 8.23 14.77
C LEU A 383 14.02 6.96 14.70
N ALA A 384 13.07 6.90 13.75
CA ALA A 384 12.27 5.70 13.52
C ALA A 384 13.15 4.48 13.19
N GLY A 385 14.21 4.67 12.40
CA GLY A 385 15.19 3.63 12.07
C GLY A 385 15.97 3.12 13.29
N VAL A 386 16.24 3.96 14.29
CA VAL A 386 16.86 3.55 15.56
C VAL A 386 15.88 2.73 16.42
N VAL A 387 14.61 3.14 16.44
CA VAL A 387 13.56 2.48 17.25
C VAL A 387 13.11 1.16 16.62
N TYR A 388 13.12 1.06 15.28
CA TYR A 388 12.61 -0.08 14.55
C TYR A 388 13.14 -1.46 15.00
N PRO A 389 14.47 -1.68 15.19
CA PRO A 389 14.98 -2.95 15.68
C PRO A 389 14.54 -3.29 17.10
N ALA A 390 14.32 -2.28 17.95
CA ALA A 390 13.86 -2.49 19.32
C ALA A 390 12.42 -3.01 19.34
N VAL A 391 11.54 -2.42 18.53
CA VAL A 391 10.15 -2.85 18.41
C VAL A 391 10.05 -4.26 17.84
N VAL A 392 10.84 -4.59 16.79
CA VAL A 392 10.89 -5.94 16.21
C VAL A 392 11.38 -6.96 17.25
N ARG A 393 12.43 -6.64 18.03
CA ARG A 393 12.91 -7.53 19.10
C ARG A 393 11.85 -7.72 20.18
N TRP A 394 11.14 -6.66 20.57
CA TRP A 394 10.05 -6.75 21.53
C TRP A 394 8.96 -7.70 21.03
N GLY A 395 8.50 -7.53 19.77
CA GLY A 395 7.52 -8.42 19.16
C GLY A 395 7.95 -9.88 19.10
N ARG A 396 9.25 -10.14 18.84
CA ARG A 396 9.79 -11.52 18.85
C ARG A 396 9.78 -12.16 20.24
N ARG A 397 10.14 -11.40 21.28
CA ARG A 397 10.21 -11.90 22.66
C ARG A 397 8.84 -12.25 23.25
N THR A 398 7.77 -11.66 22.74
CA THR A 398 6.39 -11.93 23.19
C THR A 398 5.75 -13.13 22.49
N ARG A 399 6.48 -13.82 21.58
CA ARG A 399 6.00 -15.05 20.91
C ARG A 399 6.68 -16.27 21.49
N PRO A 400 5.91 -17.36 21.74
CA PRO A 400 6.52 -18.66 22.06
C PRO A 400 7.43 -19.07 20.90
N GLN A 401 8.63 -19.53 21.21
CA GLN A 401 9.53 -20.05 20.20
C GLN A 401 8.93 -21.33 19.62
N VAL A 402 8.72 -21.35 18.29
CA VAL A 402 8.18 -22.51 17.56
C VAL A 402 9.05 -23.80 17.74
N GLY A 403 10.22 -23.69 18.39
CA GLY A 403 11.11 -24.81 18.69
C GLY A 403 10.85 -25.55 19.99
N GLU A 404 10.08 -25.01 20.95
CA GLU A 404 9.86 -25.68 22.25
C GLU A 404 8.70 -26.68 22.23
N LEU A 405 7.80 -26.61 21.24
CA LEU A 405 6.67 -27.54 21.12
C LEU A 405 7.02 -28.85 20.39
N ALA A 406 8.20 -28.95 19.79
CA ALA A 406 8.67 -30.18 19.12
C ALA A 406 9.46 -31.11 20.09
N GLY A 407 9.74 -30.69 21.32
CA GLY A 407 10.57 -31.42 22.29
C GLY A 407 9.84 -32.14 23.43
N THR A 408 8.50 -32.07 23.50
CA THR A 408 7.73 -32.71 24.57
C THR A 408 6.90 -33.90 24.13
N GLY A 409 7.22 -34.53 23.00
CA GLY A 409 6.60 -35.73 22.47
C GLY A 409 7.61 -36.85 22.26
N SER A 410 8.36 -37.24 23.33
CA SER A 410 9.12 -38.50 23.35
C SER A 410 8.73 -39.32 24.57
#